data_e692fe41e7a8cc98aef15153a3761243
#
_entry.id   e692fe41e7a8cc98aef15153a3761243
#
_cell.length_a   1.000
_cell.length_b   1.000
_cell.length_c   1.000
_cell.angle_alpha   90.00
_cell.angle_beta   90.00
_cell.angle_gamma   90.00
#
_symmetry.space_group_name_H-M   'P 1'
#
loop_
_entity.id
_entity.type
_entity.pdbx_description
1 polymer ?
#
loop_
_entity_poly.entity_id
_entity_poly.type
_entity_poly.pdbx_seq_one_letter_code
_entity_poly.pdbx_strand_id
1 'polypeptide(L)'
;MRWRLASVAKNLSNDKQGVNSLFVLPLIFSAALLSFAHGANDVANAVGPLAAINEAVLHGAVAAKAAIPVWVLMIGAIGIALGLALYGPKLIKTVGSGITDLDQMRAFCISMAAAITVIVASQLGLPVSSTHIAVGAVFGVGFLREY
;
A
#
# COMPACT_ATOMS: atom_id res chain seq x y z
N MET A 1 -12.96 -0.58 -24.11
CA MET A 1 -12.27 0.34 -23.20
C MET A 1 -11.56 1.51 -23.92
N ARG A 2 -10.80 1.27 -25.00
CA ARG A 2 -10.10 2.34 -25.79
C ARG A 2 -11.03 3.46 -26.30
N TRP A 3 -12.27 3.18 -26.68
CA TRP A 3 -13.21 4.17 -27.24
C TRP A 3 -13.71 5.21 -26.21
N ARG A 4 -13.94 4.82 -24.98
CA ARG A 4 -14.36 5.75 -23.92
C ARG A 4 -13.22 6.70 -23.49
N LEU A 5 -12.00 6.20 -23.43
CA LEU A 5 -10.82 7.02 -23.11
C LEU A 5 -10.53 8.03 -24.22
N ALA A 6 -10.67 7.63 -25.50
CA ALA A 6 -10.46 8.53 -26.63
C ALA A 6 -11.49 9.66 -26.69
N SER A 7 -12.76 9.43 -26.32
CA SER A 7 -13.79 10.46 -26.28
C SER A 7 -13.61 11.43 -25.10
N VAL A 8 -13.17 10.94 -23.96
CA VAL A 8 -12.86 11.78 -22.79
C VAL A 8 -11.61 12.63 -23.05
N ALA A 9 -10.57 12.04 -23.65
CA ALA A 9 -9.35 12.76 -24.00
C ALA A 9 -9.55 13.88 -25.04
N LYS A 10 -10.53 13.76 -25.95
CA LYS A 10 -10.83 14.77 -26.95
C LYS A 10 -11.43 16.06 -26.37
N ASN A 11 -12.07 16.00 -25.22
CA ASN A 11 -12.75 17.12 -24.56
C ASN A 11 -11.95 17.72 -23.40
N LEU A 12 -10.76 17.18 -23.10
CA LEU A 12 -9.88 17.70 -22.05
C LEU A 12 -8.97 18.79 -22.61
N SER A 13 -8.88 19.89 -21.90
CA SER A 13 -7.87 20.90 -22.16
C SER A 13 -6.46 20.30 -22.04
N ASN A 14 -5.57 20.65 -22.95
CA ASN A 14 -4.19 20.18 -22.94
C ASN A 14 -3.36 20.97 -21.92
N ASP A 15 -3.85 20.99 -20.67
CA ASP A 15 -3.22 21.62 -19.52
C ASP A 15 -2.95 20.58 -18.41
N LYS A 16 -2.21 20.98 -17.40
CA LYS A 16 -1.87 20.13 -16.26
C LYS A 16 -3.10 19.56 -15.55
N GLN A 17 -4.20 20.31 -15.53
CA GLN A 17 -5.44 19.94 -14.86
C GLN A 17 -6.20 18.85 -15.65
N GLY A 18 -6.22 18.96 -16.97
CA GLY A 18 -6.76 17.94 -17.86
C GLY A 18 -6.01 16.61 -17.76
N VAL A 19 -4.67 16.65 -17.75
CA VAL A 19 -3.84 15.46 -17.58
C VAL A 19 -4.08 14.81 -16.21
N ASN A 20 -4.11 15.58 -15.13
CA ASN A 20 -4.37 15.06 -13.78
C ASN A 20 -5.72 14.33 -13.69
N SER A 21 -6.75 14.85 -14.34
CA SER A 21 -8.08 14.22 -14.31
C SER A 21 -8.11 12.82 -14.93
N LEU A 22 -7.20 12.53 -15.87
CA LEU A 22 -7.05 11.20 -16.46
C LEU A 22 -6.47 10.18 -15.47
N PHE A 23 -5.72 10.64 -14.47
CA PHE A 23 -5.08 9.78 -13.48
C PHE A 23 -5.98 9.39 -12.30
N VAL A 24 -7.19 9.95 -12.19
CA VAL A 24 -8.14 9.59 -11.11
C VAL A 24 -8.42 8.09 -11.08
N LEU A 25 -8.77 7.50 -12.22
CA LEU A 25 -9.09 6.07 -12.29
C LEU A 25 -7.86 5.18 -12.07
N PRO A 26 -6.71 5.40 -12.73
CA PRO A 26 -5.46 4.70 -12.41
C PRO A 26 -5.04 4.81 -10.94
N LEU A 27 -5.21 5.99 -10.33
CA LEU A 27 -4.91 6.22 -8.92
C LEU A 27 -5.78 5.34 -8.00
N ILE A 28 -7.08 5.23 -8.27
CA ILE A 28 -7.98 4.37 -7.49
C ILE A 28 -7.50 2.91 -7.57
N PHE A 29 -7.13 2.43 -8.75
CA PHE A 29 -6.60 1.07 -8.91
C PHE A 29 -5.26 0.86 -8.20
N SER A 30 -4.32 1.81 -8.31
CA SER A 30 -3.03 1.69 -7.62
C SER A 30 -3.18 1.77 -6.10
N ALA A 31 -4.08 2.62 -5.60
CA ALA A 31 -4.38 2.70 -4.18
C ALA A 31 -5.03 1.41 -3.65
N ALA A 32 -5.94 0.81 -4.41
CA ALA A 32 -6.52 -0.49 -4.06
C ALA A 32 -5.46 -1.60 -4.05
N LEU A 33 -4.57 -1.63 -5.04
CA LEU A 33 -3.45 -2.57 -5.10
C LEU A 33 -2.50 -2.40 -3.92
N LEU A 34 -2.14 -1.15 -3.59
CA LEU A 34 -1.31 -0.84 -2.43
C LEU A 34 -1.99 -1.26 -1.12
N SER A 35 -3.29 -1.01 -0.97
CA SER A 35 -4.04 -1.41 0.22
C SER A 35 -4.05 -2.94 0.38
N PHE A 36 -4.21 -3.68 -0.70
CA PHE A 36 -4.11 -5.13 -0.69
C PHE A 36 -2.70 -5.62 -0.31
N ALA A 37 -1.68 -5.08 -0.95
CA ALA A 37 -0.28 -5.43 -0.69
C ALA A 37 0.12 -5.10 0.76
N HIS A 38 -0.27 -3.93 1.27
CA HIS A 38 -0.08 -3.50 2.65
C HIS A 38 -0.76 -4.46 3.64
N GLY A 39 -2.05 -4.75 3.44
CA GLY A 39 -2.79 -5.65 4.32
C GLY A 39 -2.18 -7.05 4.36
N ALA A 40 -1.81 -7.61 3.21
CA ALA A 40 -1.18 -8.93 3.13
C ALA A 40 0.18 -8.99 3.86
N ASN A 41 1.02 -7.96 3.68
CA ASN A 41 2.34 -7.88 4.31
C ASN A 41 2.24 -7.63 5.82
N ASP A 42 1.48 -6.63 6.23
CA ASP A 42 1.47 -6.18 7.62
C ASP A 42 0.70 -7.13 8.53
N VAL A 43 -0.37 -7.78 8.05
CA VAL A 43 -1.04 -8.85 8.80
C VAL A 43 -0.06 -10.00 9.03
N ALA A 44 0.67 -10.46 8.01
CA ALA A 44 1.63 -11.54 8.15
C ALA A 44 2.74 -11.19 9.16
N ASN A 45 3.29 -9.97 9.10
CA ASN A 45 4.30 -9.49 10.03
C ASN A 45 3.78 -9.39 11.47
N ALA A 46 2.54 -8.95 11.66
CA ALA A 46 1.93 -8.80 12.98
C ALA A 46 1.62 -10.15 13.64
N VAL A 47 1.15 -11.14 12.87
CA VAL A 47 0.71 -12.43 13.41
C VAL A 47 1.79 -13.52 13.39
N GLY A 48 2.90 -13.29 12.71
CA GLY A 48 4.01 -14.26 12.63
C GLY A 48 4.47 -14.77 14.00
N PRO A 49 4.80 -13.90 14.96
CA PRO A 49 5.18 -14.31 16.29
C PRO A 49 4.10 -15.12 17.02
N LEU A 50 2.83 -14.74 16.88
CA LEU A 50 1.71 -15.46 17.49
C LEU A 50 1.54 -16.87 16.87
N ALA A 51 1.71 -16.99 15.57
CA ALA A 51 1.68 -18.29 14.89
C ALA A 51 2.82 -19.18 15.34
N ALA A 52 4.03 -18.64 15.51
CA ALA A 52 5.18 -19.39 16.02
C ALA A 52 4.97 -19.89 17.46
N ILE A 53 4.38 -19.06 18.33
CA ILE A 53 4.02 -19.46 19.70
C ILE A 53 2.98 -20.58 19.67
N ASN A 54 1.93 -20.43 18.86
CA ASN A 54 0.90 -21.45 18.73
C ASN A 54 1.48 -22.80 18.26
N GLU A 55 2.38 -22.77 17.29
CA GLU A 55 3.08 -23.97 16.80
C GLU A 55 3.93 -24.62 17.90
N ALA A 56 4.70 -23.82 18.62
CA ALA A 56 5.53 -24.34 19.72
C ALA A 56 4.70 -24.98 20.85
N VAL A 57 3.54 -24.40 21.16
CA VAL A 57 2.63 -24.95 22.18
C VAL A 57 1.98 -26.26 21.75
N LEU A 58 1.59 -26.35 20.47
CA LEU A 58 0.89 -27.53 19.96
C LEU A 58 1.82 -28.71 19.66
N HIS A 59 3.01 -28.43 19.15
CA HIS A 59 3.94 -29.46 18.64
C HIS A 59 5.25 -29.58 19.42
N GLY A 60 5.46 -28.75 20.44
CA GLY A 60 6.67 -28.78 21.28
C GLY A 60 7.95 -28.30 20.57
N ALA A 61 7.85 -27.79 19.33
CA ALA A 61 8.98 -27.31 18.54
C ALA A 61 8.55 -26.20 17.62
N VAL A 62 9.49 -25.29 17.31
CA VAL A 62 9.26 -24.22 16.31
C VAL A 62 9.66 -24.75 14.93
N ALA A 63 8.70 -24.95 14.05
CA ALA A 63 8.96 -25.35 12.67
C ALA A 63 9.53 -24.16 11.87
N ALA A 64 10.44 -24.43 10.93
CA ALA A 64 10.99 -23.41 10.03
C ALA A 64 9.92 -22.78 9.11
N LYS A 65 8.80 -23.47 8.92
CA LYS A 65 7.59 -22.99 8.22
C LYS A 65 6.38 -23.43 9.02
N ALA A 66 5.80 -22.52 9.80
CA ALA A 66 4.53 -22.77 10.49
C ALA A 66 3.35 -22.34 9.60
N ALA A 67 2.33 -23.18 9.51
CA ALA A 67 1.07 -22.79 8.91
C ALA A 67 0.37 -21.79 9.84
N ILE A 68 -0.03 -20.64 9.32
CA ILE A 68 -0.74 -19.64 10.12
C ILE A 68 -2.22 -20.01 10.18
N PRO A 69 -2.77 -20.34 11.36
CA PRO A 69 -4.19 -20.67 11.49
C PRO A 69 -5.06 -19.45 11.11
N VAL A 70 -6.22 -19.71 10.50
CA VAL A 70 -7.14 -18.66 10.04
C VAL A 70 -7.58 -17.72 11.18
N TRP A 71 -7.79 -18.24 12.38
CA TRP A 71 -8.17 -17.42 13.53
C TRP A 71 -7.08 -16.40 13.92
N VAL A 72 -5.81 -16.77 13.79
CA VAL A 72 -4.67 -15.88 14.03
C VAL A 72 -4.65 -14.76 12.99
N LEU A 73 -4.84 -15.10 11.70
CA LEU A 73 -4.97 -14.11 10.63
C LEU A 73 -6.13 -13.14 10.87
N MET A 74 -7.28 -13.66 11.32
CA MET A 74 -8.46 -12.82 11.63
C MET A 74 -8.19 -11.82 12.76
N ILE A 75 -7.48 -12.22 13.81
CA ILE A 75 -7.09 -11.31 14.90
C ILE A 75 -6.21 -10.18 14.36
N GLY A 76 -5.20 -10.51 13.56
CA GLY A 76 -4.32 -9.50 12.95
C GLY A 76 -5.07 -8.57 12.01
N ALA A 77 -5.91 -9.10 11.14
CA ALA A 77 -6.68 -8.32 10.18
C ALA A 77 -7.66 -7.36 10.87
N ILE A 78 -8.38 -7.82 11.87
CA ILE A 78 -9.30 -6.98 12.67
C ILE A 78 -8.52 -5.90 13.43
N GLY A 79 -7.39 -6.25 14.04
CA GLY A 79 -6.56 -5.30 14.76
C GLY A 79 -6.05 -4.17 13.86
N ILE A 80 -5.53 -4.50 12.67
CA ILE A 80 -5.08 -3.51 11.69
C ILE A 80 -6.24 -2.66 11.19
N ALA A 81 -7.39 -3.27 10.86
CA ALA A 81 -8.57 -2.54 10.39
C ALA A 81 -9.09 -1.54 11.44
N LEU A 82 -9.15 -1.93 12.72
CA LEU A 82 -9.53 -1.05 13.81
C LEU A 82 -8.51 0.09 14.02
N GLY A 83 -7.21 -0.22 14.00
CA GLY A 83 -6.17 0.80 14.11
C GLY A 83 -6.26 1.83 12.98
N LEU A 84 -6.48 1.37 11.76
CA LEU A 84 -6.65 2.24 10.58
C LEU A 84 -7.93 3.07 10.67
N ALA A 85 -9.03 2.51 11.13
CA ALA A 85 -10.29 3.25 11.32
C ALA A 85 -10.15 4.38 12.35
N LEU A 86 -9.40 4.14 13.44
CA LEU A 86 -9.22 5.11 14.52
C LEU A 86 -8.21 6.22 14.19
N TYR A 87 -7.08 5.85 13.57
CA TYR A 87 -5.94 6.76 13.40
C TYR A 87 -5.66 7.14 11.93
N GLY A 88 -6.21 6.40 10.97
CA GLY A 88 -5.96 6.61 9.53
C GLY A 88 -6.25 8.02 9.04
N PRO A 89 -7.40 8.63 9.35
CA PRO A 89 -7.71 10.00 8.90
C PRO A 89 -6.71 11.05 9.38
N LYS A 90 -6.20 10.89 10.62
CA LYS A 90 -5.20 11.79 11.19
C LYS A 90 -3.84 11.61 10.49
N LEU A 91 -3.45 10.37 10.23
CA LEU A 91 -2.21 10.04 9.54
C LEU A 91 -2.21 10.57 8.10
N ILE A 92 -3.29 10.35 7.35
CA ILE A 92 -3.46 10.83 5.97
C ILE A 92 -3.32 12.35 5.92
N LYS A 93 -3.92 13.07 6.86
CA LYS A 93 -3.79 14.54 6.94
C LYS A 93 -2.34 14.97 7.17
N THR A 94 -1.63 14.31 8.09
CA THR A 94 -0.25 14.67 8.44
C THR A 94 0.72 14.40 7.29
N VAL A 95 0.61 13.25 6.64
CA VAL A 95 1.52 12.87 5.54
C VAL A 95 1.16 13.60 4.24
N GLY A 96 -0.12 13.77 3.95
CA GLY A 96 -0.58 14.35 2.68
C GLY A 96 -0.38 15.87 2.57
N SER A 97 -0.30 16.59 3.70
CA SER A 97 -0.11 18.05 3.70
C SER A 97 1.31 18.50 4.05
N GLY A 98 2.17 17.60 4.54
CA GLY A 98 3.45 17.98 5.17
C GLY A 98 4.70 17.71 4.33
N ILE A 99 4.63 16.88 3.28
CA ILE A 99 5.84 16.41 2.59
C ILE A 99 5.97 16.99 1.18
N THR A 100 4.93 17.00 0.37
CA THR A 100 4.94 17.55 -1.00
C THR A 100 3.53 17.81 -1.49
N ASP A 101 3.39 18.75 -2.43
CA ASP A 101 2.14 18.97 -3.15
C ASP A 101 1.82 17.77 -4.03
N LEU A 102 0.89 16.94 -3.59
CA LEU A 102 0.46 15.74 -4.29
C LEU A 102 -0.64 16.07 -5.29
N ASP A 103 -0.36 15.85 -6.55
CA ASP A 103 -1.38 15.76 -7.61
C ASP A 103 -1.70 14.28 -7.93
N GLN A 104 -2.77 14.02 -8.68
CA GLN A 104 -3.23 12.65 -8.94
C GLN A 104 -2.20 11.80 -9.68
N MET A 105 -1.43 12.40 -10.59
CA MET A 105 -0.39 11.71 -11.33
C MET A 105 0.75 11.26 -10.40
N ARG A 106 1.21 12.14 -9.52
CA ARG A 106 2.26 11.82 -8.54
C ARG A 106 1.79 10.80 -7.52
N ALA A 107 0.57 10.97 -7.00
CA ALA A 107 -0.02 10.00 -6.08
C ALA A 107 -0.15 8.62 -6.72
N PHE A 108 -0.48 8.54 -8.01
CA PHE A 108 -0.47 7.29 -8.76
C PHE A 108 0.93 6.67 -8.82
N CYS A 109 1.95 7.45 -9.16
CA CYS A 109 3.34 6.95 -9.23
C CYS A 109 3.81 6.43 -7.87
N ILE A 110 3.53 7.17 -6.79
CA ILE A 110 3.88 6.79 -5.42
C ILE A 110 3.20 5.48 -5.03
N SER A 111 1.88 5.40 -5.19
CA SER A 111 1.12 4.22 -4.77
C SER A 111 1.46 2.99 -5.61
N MET A 112 1.70 3.15 -6.91
CA MET A 112 2.11 2.05 -7.79
C MET A 112 3.51 1.54 -7.45
N ALA A 113 4.49 2.44 -7.27
CA ALA A 113 5.84 2.07 -6.90
C ALA A 113 5.87 1.36 -5.53
N ALA A 114 5.15 1.89 -4.55
CA ALA A 114 5.05 1.26 -3.23
C ALA A 114 4.39 -0.11 -3.32
N ALA A 115 3.28 -0.26 -4.04
CA ALA A 115 2.58 -1.53 -4.20
C ALA A 115 3.47 -2.61 -4.83
N ILE A 116 4.14 -2.28 -5.94
CA ILE A 116 5.06 -3.22 -6.62
C ILE A 116 6.18 -3.64 -5.68
N THR A 117 6.80 -2.69 -4.97
CA THR A 117 7.91 -2.98 -4.06
C THR A 117 7.47 -3.90 -2.92
N VAL A 118 6.32 -3.63 -2.29
CA VAL A 118 5.78 -4.48 -1.20
C VAL A 118 5.46 -5.88 -1.73
N ILE A 119 4.81 -5.99 -2.90
CA ILE A 119 4.46 -7.29 -3.49
C ILE A 119 5.72 -8.11 -3.78
N VAL A 120 6.72 -7.51 -4.43
CA VAL A 120 7.99 -8.20 -4.77
C VAL A 120 8.70 -8.64 -3.49
N ALA A 121 8.83 -7.76 -2.49
CA ALA A 121 9.46 -8.11 -1.22
C ALA A 121 8.72 -9.26 -0.51
N SER A 122 7.38 -9.21 -0.49
CA SER A 122 6.55 -10.27 0.11
C SER A 122 6.70 -11.62 -0.61
N GLN A 123 6.79 -11.61 -1.94
CA GLN A 123 7.03 -12.83 -2.73
C GLN A 123 8.42 -13.45 -2.45
N LEU A 124 9.40 -12.62 -2.17
CA LEU A 124 10.75 -13.05 -1.80
C LEU A 124 10.85 -13.46 -0.31
N GLY A 125 9.77 -13.34 0.45
CA GLY A 125 9.76 -13.64 1.88
C GLY A 125 10.55 -12.64 2.73
N LEU A 126 10.76 -11.43 2.24
CA LEU A 126 11.48 -10.37 2.95
C LEU A 126 10.49 -9.61 3.84
N PRO A 127 10.72 -9.55 5.16
CA PRO A 127 9.93 -8.71 6.05
C PRO A 127 10.27 -7.24 5.79
N VAL A 128 9.31 -6.48 5.27
CA VAL A 128 9.49 -5.07 4.93
C VAL A 128 8.44 -4.21 5.63
N SER A 129 8.79 -2.95 5.88
CA SER A 129 7.84 -1.96 6.37
C SER A 129 7.19 -1.25 5.18
N SER A 130 5.92 -1.49 4.98
CA SER A 130 5.09 -0.82 3.96
C SER A 130 5.10 0.71 4.14
N THR A 131 5.15 1.20 5.38
CA THR A 131 5.25 2.63 5.69
C THR A 131 6.57 3.23 5.20
N HIS A 132 7.71 2.58 5.43
CA HIS A 132 9.00 3.07 4.93
C HIS A 132 9.06 3.07 3.41
N ILE A 133 8.49 2.05 2.77
CA ILE A 133 8.40 1.98 1.31
C ILE A 133 7.55 3.12 0.77
N ALA A 134 6.38 3.40 1.36
CA ALA A 134 5.51 4.50 0.94
C ALA A 134 6.20 5.86 1.10
N VAL A 135 6.86 6.11 2.24
CA VAL A 135 7.63 7.34 2.47
C VAL A 135 8.79 7.45 1.48
N GLY A 136 9.52 6.37 1.21
CA GLY A 136 10.57 6.33 0.20
C GLY A 136 10.07 6.66 -1.21
N ALA A 137 8.88 6.17 -1.58
CA ALA A 137 8.25 6.50 -2.85
C ALA A 137 7.87 7.99 -2.95
N VAL A 138 7.39 8.60 -1.85
CA VAL A 138 7.12 10.05 -1.78
C VAL A 138 8.40 10.86 -1.98
N PHE A 139 9.49 10.49 -1.28
CA PHE A 139 10.79 11.13 -1.48
C PHE A 139 11.32 10.97 -2.89
N GLY A 140 11.20 9.77 -3.49
CA GLY A 140 11.63 9.52 -4.87
C GLY A 140 10.93 10.44 -5.88
N VAL A 141 9.62 10.63 -5.74
CA VAL A 141 8.85 11.57 -6.59
C VAL A 141 9.20 13.02 -6.26
N GLY A 142 9.46 13.35 -4.99
CA GLY A 142 9.91 14.68 -4.57
C GLY A 142 11.24 15.07 -5.20
N PHE A 143 12.23 14.20 -5.15
CA PHE A 143 13.54 14.43 -5.78
C PHE A 143 13.44 14.69 -7.28
N LEU A 144 12.61 13.93 -8.00
CA LEU A 144 12.39 14.14 -9.45
C LEU A 144 11.77 15.50 -9.78
N ARG A 145 11.19 16.19 -8.81
CA ARG A 145 10.60 17.52 -9.01
C ARG A 145 11.64 18.63 -8.94
N GLU A 146 12.70 18.44 -8.16
CA GLU A 146 13.70 19.48 -7.89
C GLU A 146 14.86 19.46 -8.90
N TYR A 147 14.96 18.39 -9.70
CA TYR A 147 15.89 18.28 -10.84
C TYR A 147 15.17 18.52 -12.16
#